data_ebbd57ebbca9059d9dc73174767efb56
#
_entry.id   ebbd57ebbca9059d9dc73174767efb56
#
_cell.length_a   1.000
_cell.length_b   1.000
_cell.length_c   1.000
_cell.angle_alpha   90.00
_cell.angle_beta   90.00
_cell.angle_gamma   90.00
#
_symmetry.space_group_name_H-M   'P 1'
#
loop_
_entity.id
_entity.type
_entity.pdbx_description
1 polymer ?
#
loop_
_entity_poly.entity_id
_entity_poly.type
_entity_poly.pdbx_seq_one_letter_code
_entity_poly.pdbx_strand_id
1 'polypeptide(L)'
;MPHRAVTFTGIPFENPFLLSSAPPTESENNILRAFEAGWGGVVTKTIGLHPVTNVVGAKAKFLRTSPDDASVSMKKRPGAALHSSWNWELISDKPLDWWAPRLRRIKEAFPSRVLIASIMAGSGNDKELRNWQTLARACQESGADGLELNFSCPHMDRKDMGSNIGKDEGLCSVVTEAVKEAATVPVWCKLTPATRDMVVEAAACFRGGADAVVSSNTFPSLPMIDPETLEFEINVDGKVSSGGLGGPAILPMSLANMARMTRAFPDRAFSGIGGVSDFSQALNYLLLGCGTVQVCTAAMLDQAVGPRVIQKLNAGLDAFLERHAADGWRTVDDFRGIRRDRVVLQSEIRRPDASDYEGGYEHVEGYAAPVIPEGYAPPTRAEARVS
;
A
#
# COMPACT_ATOMS: atom_id res chain seq x y z
N MET A 1 22.71 -12.03 -19.18
CA MET A 1 22.14 -10.70 -18.89
C MET A 1 21.29 -10.83 -17.65
N PRO A 2 21.24 -9.81 -16.78
CA PRO A 2 20.36 -9.83 -15.63
C PRO A 2 18.88 -9.95 -16.09
N HIS A 3 18.10 -10.73 -15.34
CA HIS A 3 16.71 -11.00 -15.70
C HIS A 3 15.78 -10.35 -14.68
N ARG A 4 15.05 -9.30 -15.10
CA ARG A 4 14.15 -8.54 -14.23
C ARG A 4 12.80 -9.21 -13.99
N ALA A 5 12.42 -10.17 -14.85
CA ALA A 5 11.11 -10.80 -14.79
C ALA A 5 10.90 -11.56 -13.48
N VAL A 6 9.68 -11.50 -12.97
CA VAL A 6 9.23 -12.24 -11.78
C VAL A 6 7.88 -12.88 -12.03
N THR A 7 7.59 -13.96 -11.33
CA THR A 7 6.24 -14.52 -11.27
C THR A 7 5.67 -14.20 -9.89
N PHE A 8 4.51 -13.56 -9.85
CA PHE A 8 3.85 -13.21 -8.60
C PHE A 8 2.38 -13.63 -8.65
N THR A 9 1.96 -14.45 -7.69
CA THR A 9 0.61 -15.07 -7.66
C THR A 9 0.22 -15.80 -8.97
N GLY A 10 1.19 -16.42 -9.63
CA GLY A 10 1.00 -17.08 -10.93
C GLY A 10 1.00 -16.15 -12.15
N ILE A 11 1.07 -14.84 -11.97
CA ILE A 11 1.12 -13.86 -13.04
C ILE A 11 2.57 -13.53 -13.39
N PRO A 12 2.99 -13.62 -14.69
CA PRO A 12 4.33 -13.21 -15.12
C PRO A 12 4.42 -11.70 -15.29
N PHE A 13 5.45 -11.07 -14.71
CA PHE A 13 5.76 -9.65 -14.82
C PHE A 13 7.11 -9.48 -15.52
N GLU A 14 7.25 -8.49 -16.40
CA GLU A 14 8.54 -8.15 -17.04
C GLU A 14 9.56 -7.56 -16.05
N ASN A 15 9.09 -6.95 -14.99
CA ASN A 15 9.88 -6.48 -13.85
C ASN A 15 8.99 -6.37 -12.60
N PRO A 16 9.53 -6.34 -11.37
CA PRO A 16 8.75 -6.40 -10.14
C PRO A 16 8.06 -5.08 -9.75
N PHE A 17 8.12 -4.03 -10.57
CA PHE A 17 7.66 -2.70 -10.20
C PHE A 17 6.31 -2.37 -10.82
N LEU A 18 5.34 -2.01 -9.97
CA LEU A 18 3.98 -1.67 -10.37
C LEU A 18 3.67 -0.20 -10.06
N LEU A 19 2.88 0.42 -10.93
CA LEU A 19 2.25 1.69 -10.63
C LEU A 19 0.98 1.42 -9.78
N SER A 20 0.93 2.01 -8.60
CA SER A 20 -0.09 1.73 -7.59
C SER A 20 -1.46 2.37 -7.89
N SER A 21 -2.52 1.83 -7.31
CA SER A 21 -3.86 2.43 -7.28
C SER A 21 -3.85 3.82 -6.64
N ALA A 22 -3.88 4.86 -7.49
CA ALA A 22 -3.74 6.26 -7.09
C ALA A 22 -4.08 7.20 -8.28
N PRO A 23 -3.97 8.54 -8.17
CA PRO A 23 -4.15 9.44 -9.30
C PRO A 23 -3.35 9.09 -10.57
N PRO A 24 -2.13 8.56 -10.51
CA PRO A 24 -1.41 8.10 -11.72
C PRO A 24 -2.18 7.09 -12.57
N THR A 25 -3.09 6.34 -11.99
CA THR A 25 -3.83 5.25 -12.66
C THR A 25 -5.33 5.50 -12.76
N GLU A 26 -5.76 6.78 -12.71
CA GLU A 26 -7.17 7.17 -12.71
C GLU A 26 -7.82 7.22 -14.11
N SER A 27 -7.07 6.95 -15.17
CA SER A 27 -7.57 6.97 -16.54
C SER A 27 -6.84 5.98 -17.45
N GLU A 28 -7.54 5.56 -18.50
CA GLU A 28 -6.99 4.73 -19.58
C GLU A 28 -5.70 5.32 -20.14
N ASN A 29 -5.71 6.61 -20.47
CA ASN A 29 -4.57 7.29 -21.07
C ASN A 29 -3.32 7.27 -20.17
N ASN A 30 -3.50 7.46 -18.87
CA ASN A 30 -2.39 7.36 -17.93
C ASN A 30 -1.83 5.92 -17.84
N ILE A 31 -2.71 4.91 -17.87
CA ILE A 31 -2.29 3.50 -17.81
C ILE A 31 -1.52 3.12 -19.08
N LEU A 32 -2.00 3.51 -20.26
CA LEU A 32 -1.28 3.29 -21.53
C LEU A 32 0.12 3.92 -21.48
N ARG A 33 0.23 5.19 -21.05
CA ARG A 33 1.52 5.87 -20.87
C ARG A 33 2.43 5.21 -19.84
N ALA A 34 1.84 4.63 -18.80
CA ALA A 34 2.62 3.88 -17.79
C ALA A 34 3.22 2.61 -18.41
N PHE A 35 2.47 1.88 -19.21
CA PHE A 35 3.00 0.70 -19.91
C PHE A 35 4.05 1.07 -20.96
N GLU A 36 3.85 2.15 -21.71
CA GLU A 36 4.87 2.71 -22.62
C GLU A 36 6.17 3.10 -21.89
N ALA A 37 6.05 3.63 -20.66
CA ALA A 37 7.20 3.98 -19.84
C ALA A 37 7.98 2.77 -19.30
N GLY A 38 7.38 1.55 -19.30
CA GLY A 38 8.05 0.31 -18.91
C GLY A 38 7.67 -0.23 -17.53
N TRP A 39 6.57 0.22 -16.93
CA TRP A 39 6.06 -0.39 -15.70
C TRP A 39 5.71 -1.86 -15.92
N GLY A 40 6.15 -2.75 -15.04
CA GLY A 40 5.87 -4.19 -15.11
C GLY A 40 4.39 -4.52 -14.93
N GLY A 41 3.68 -3.69 -14.16
CA GLY A 41 2.24 -3.78 -13.98
C GLY A 41 1.64 -2.45 -13.53
N VAL A 42 0.32 -2.36 -13.61
CA VAL A 42 -0.46 -1.21 -13.15
C VAL A 42 -1.65 -1.70 -12.33
N VAL A 43 -1.88 -1.05 -11.19
CA VAL A 43 -3.10 -1.21 -10.39
C VAL A 43 -3.99 0.00 -10.65
N THR A 44 -5.22 -0.19 -11.15
CA THR A 44 -6.14 0.91 -11.48
C THR A 44 -6.49 1.74 -10.25
N LYS A 45 -6.85 3.02 -10.43
CA LYS A 45 -7.61 3.75 -9.39
C LYS A 45 -8.80 2.90 -8.99
N THR A 46 -9.09 2.79 -7.69
CA THR A 46 -10.12 1.88 -7.18
C THR A 46 -11.48 2.12 -7.82
N ILE A 47 -12.07 1.08 -8.36
CA ILE A 47 -13.33 1.05 -9.10
C ILE A 47 -14.47 0.70 -8.13
N GLY A 48 -15.50 1.53 -8.09
CA GLY A 48 -16.78 1.23 -7.45
C GLY A 48 -17.88 0.98 -8.47
N LEU A 49 -19.01 0.42 -8.04
CA LEU A 49 -20.19 0.27 -8.90
C LEU A 49 -20.77 1.62 -9.33
N HIS A 50 -20.74 2.58 -8.42
CA HIS A 50 -21.31 3.92 -8.61
C HIS A 50 -20.23 4.98 -8.54
N PRO A 51 -20.43 6.15 -9.19
CA PRO A 51 -19.50 7.25 -9.10
C PRO A 51 -19.43 7.78 -7.65
N VAL A 52 -18.22 8.19 -7.23
CA VAL A 52 -17.99 8.82 -5.93
C VAL A 52 -17.63 10.28 -6.17
N THR A 53 -18.30 11.18 -5.47
CA THR A 53 -17.96 12.60 -5.51
C THR A 53 -16.75 12.86 -4.64
N ASN A 54 -15.64 13.22 -5.24
CA ASN A 54 -14.45 13.64 -4.53
C ASN A 54 -14.59 15.04 -3.94
N VAL A 55 -13.82 15.30 -2.88
CA VAL A 55 -13.76 16.62 -2.24
C VAL A 55 -13.32 17.67 -3.25
N VAL A 56 -13.95 18.84 -3.22
CA VAL A 56 -13.60 20.00 -4.07
C VAL A 56 -12.30 20.65 -3.56
N GLY A 57 -11.49 21.18 -4.46
CA GLY A 57 -10.26 21.90 -4.13
C GLY A 57 -9.00 21.05 -4.20
N ALA A 58 -7.98 21.41 -3.43
CA ALA A 58 -6.68 20.71 -3.43
C ALA A 58 -6.80 19.33 -2.78
N LYS A 59 -6.79 18.28 -3.61
CA LYS A 59 -6.93 16.89 -3.15
C LYS A 59 -5.62 16.31 -2.61
N ALA A 60 -4.48 16.81 -3.07
CA ALA A 60 -3.17 16.35 -2.65
C ALA A 60 -2.18 17.51 -2.57
N LYS A 61 -1.27 17.43 -1.61
CA LYS A 61 -0.10 18.30 -1.49
C LYS A 61 1.18 17.51 -1.27
N PHE A 62 2.30 18.12 -1.64
CA PHE A 62 3.63 17.54 -1.48
C PHE A 62 4.44 18.40 -0.51
N LEU A 63 5.05 17.76 0.47
CA LEU A 63 5.91 18.37 1.45
C LEU A 63 7.38 18.21 1.04
N ARG A 64 8.21 19.21 1.35
CA ARG A 64 9.64 19.15 1.12
C ARG A 64 10.37 18.38 2.22
N THR A 65 11.69 18.30 2.11
CA THR A 65 12.57 17.53 3.00
C THR A 65 12.71 18.12 4.40
N SER A 66 12.43 19.41 4.60
CA SER A 66 12.49 20.02 5.93
C SER A 66 11.12 20.00 6.59
N PRO A 67 11.02 19.63 7.86
CA PRO A 67 9.79 19.74 8.63
C PRO A 67 9.33 21.19 8.79
N ASP A 68 10.25 22.16 8.65
CA ASP A 68 9.95 23.58 8.76
C ASP A 68 9.48 24.21 7.44
N ASP A 69 9.52 23.44 6.36
CA ASP A 69 9.04 23.90 5.05
C ASP A 69 7.53 23.75 4.96
N ALA A 70 6.84 24.85 4.71
CA ALA A 70 5.42 24.85 4.40
C ALA A 70 5.08 23.93 3.24
N SER A 71 3.89 23.32 3.26
CA SER A 71 3.37 22.53 2.17
C SER A 71 3.35 23.32 0.87
N VAL A 72 3.93 22.78 -0.17
CA VAL A 72 4.00 23.45 -1.47
C VAL A 72 3.44 22.56 -2.58
N SER A 73 2.87 23.21 -3.58
CA SER A 73 2.65 22.55 -4.85
C SER A 73 4.01 22.34 -5.52
N MET A 74 4.38 21.09 -5.79
CA MET A 74 5.64 20.78 -6.47
C MET A 74 5.75 21.39 -7.88
N LYS A 75 4.63 21.74 -8.49
CA LYS A 75 4.61 22.49 -9.76
C LYS A 75 5.27 23.86 -9.63
N LYS A 76 5.23 24.49 -8.45
CA LYS A 76 5.82 25.81 -8.19
C LYS A 76 7.30 25.76 -7.85
N ARG A 77 7.85 24.57 -7.53
CA ARG A 77 9.26 24.39 -7.19
C ARG A 77 9.83 23.10 -7.79
N PRO A 78 10.06 23.08 -9.10
CA PRO A 78 10.68 21.93 -9.78
C PRO A 78 12.05 21.62 -9.16
N GLY A 79 12.36 20.34 -8.96
CA GLY A 79 13.65 19.90 -8.43
C GLY A 79 13.78 19.93 -6.89
N ALA A 80 12.75 20.36 -6.16
CA ALA A 80 12.73 20.19 -4.70
C ALA A 80 12.67 18.69 -4.35
N ALA A 81 13.45 18.27 -3.33
CA ALA A 81 13.42 16.90 -2.85
C ALA A 81 12.06 16.57 -2.24
N LEU A 82 11.53 15.40 -2.60
CA LEU A 82 10.29 14.90 -2.03
C LEU A 82 10.55 14.37 -0.63
N HIS A 83 9.82 14.89 0.36
CA HIS A 83 9.80 14.36 1.71
C HIS A 83 8.55 13.49 1.93
N SER A 84 7.36 14.05 1.71
CA SER A 84 6.08 13.37 1.90
C SER A 84 5.01 13.94 0.99
N SER A 85 3.88 13.26 0.95
CA SER A 85 2.64 13.75 0.33
C SER A 85 1.49 13.58 1.31
N TRP A 86 0.52 14.46 1.22
CA TRP A 86 -0.72 14.39 1.95
C TRP A 86 -1.90 14.46 0.98
N ASN A 87 -2.97 13.70 1.22
CA ASN A 87 -4.11 13.66 0.31
C ASN A 87 -5.44 13.37 1.00
N TRP A 88 -6.52 13.82 0.34
CA TRP A 88 -7.91 13.48 0.58
C TRP A 88 -8.51 12.69 -0.59
N GLU A 89 -7.73 11.94 -1.28
CA GLU A 89 -8.18 11.19 -2.47
C GLU A 89 -9.12 10.06 -2.06
N LEU A 90 -10.31 10.06 -2.63
CA LEU A 90 -11.24 8.94 -2.57
C LEU A 90 -10.94 7.93 -3.70
N ILE A 91 -11.83 6.97 -3.89
CA ILE A 91 -11.80 6.05 -5.03
C ILE A 91 -12.09 6.79 -6.34
N SER A 92 -12.13 6.08 -7.45
CA SER A 92 -12.46 6.68 -8.76
C SER A 92 -13.82 7.37 -8.72
N ASP A 93 -13.89 8.58 -9.31
CA ASP A 93 -15.14 9.27 -9.60
C ASP A 93 -15.87 8.71 -10.83
N LYS A 94 -15.29 7.67 -11.45
CA LYS A 94 -15.86 6.96 -12.58
C LYS A 94 -16.38 5.59 -12.14
N PRO A 95 -17.62 5.22 -12.51
CA PRO A 95 -18.22 3.93 -12.15
C PRO A 95 -17.67 2.78 -12.99
N LEU A 96 -18.06 1.55 -12.62
CA LEU A 96 -17.70 0.32 -13.33
C LEU A 96 -17.99 0.40 -14.85
N ASP A 97 -19.16 0.90 -15.25
CA ASP A 97 -19.57 0.98 -16.66
C ASP A 97 -18.64 1.89 -17.49
N TRP A 98 -18.02 2.87 -16.86
CA TRP A 98 -16.99 3.68 -17.51
C TRP A 98 -15.67 2.90 -17.61
N TRP A 99 -15.30 2.13 -16.59
CA TRP A 99 -14.04 1.41 -16.53
C TRP A 99 -14.01 0.16 -17.41
N ALA A 100 -15.05 -0.66 -17.42
CA ALA A 100 -15.06 -1.97 -18.08
C ALA A 100 -14.63 -1.92 -19.58
N PRO A 101 -15.17 -1.04 -20.44
CA PRO A 101 -14.71 -0.95 -21.82
C PRO A 101 -13.28 -0.44 -21.95
N ARG A 102 -12.79 0.31 -20.97
CA ARG A 102 -11.42 0.84 -20.97
C ARG A 102 -10.40 -0.21 -20.56
N LEU A 103 -10.71 -1.06 -19.59
CA LEU A 103 -9.87 -2.19 -19.24
C LEU A 103 -9.63 -3.10 -20.47
N ARG A 104 -10.66 -3.38 -21.28
CA ARG A 104 -10.53 -4.14 -22.52
C ARG A 104 -9.57 -3.49 -23.51
N ARG A 105 -9.74 -2.19 -23.80
CA ARG A 105 -8.86 -1.47 -24.71
C ARG A 105 -7.42 -1.40 -24.22
N ILE A 106 -7.21 -1.25 -22.92
CA ILE A 106 -5.86 -1.29 -22.32
C ILE A 106 -5.21 -2.64 -22.58
N LYS A 107 -5.93 -3.74 -22.34
CA LYS A 107 -5.42 -5.10 -22.56
C LYS A 107 -5.25 -5.43 -24.06
N GLU A 108 -6.09 -4.92 -24.92
CA GLU A 108 -5.94 -5.04 -26.39
C GLU A 108 -4.67 -4.31 -26.86
N ALA A 109 -4.38 -3.12 -26.32
CA ALA A 109 -3.17 -2.37 -26.65
C ALA A 109 -1.89 -2.98 -26.08
N PHE A 110 -1.95 -3.58 -24.88
CA PHE A 110 -0.82 -4.14 -24.17
C PHE A 110 -1.14 -5.55 -23.60
N PRO A 111 -1.27 -6.58 -24.44
CA PRO A 111 -1.72 -7.92 -24.01
C PRO A 111 -0.80 -8.58 -22.97
N SER A 112 0.52 -8.34 -23.07
CA SER A 112 1.54 -8.92 -22.18
C SER A 112 1.74 -8.13 -20.86
N ARG A 113 1.23 -6.90 -20.76
CA ARG A 113 1.37 -6.08 -19.56
C ARG A 113 0.33 -6.45 -18.51
N VAL A 114 0.74 -6.45 -17.26
CA VAL A 114 -0.14 -6.84 -16.15
C VAL A 114 -1.02 -5.69 -15.71
N LEU A 115 -2.34 -5.91 -15.78
CA LEU A 115 -3.37 -4.97 -15.36
C LEU A 115 -4.13 -5.55 -14.16
N ILE A 116 -3.98 -4.93 -13.00
CA ILE A 116 -4.71 -5.30 -11.78
C ILE A 116 -5.85 -4.30 -11.59
N ALA A 117 -7.07 -4.79 -11.43
CA ALA A 117 -8.20 -3.93 -11.12
C ALA A 117 -8.34 -3.78 -9.59
N SER A 118 -8.14 -2.55 -9.07
CA SER A 118 -8.48 -2.25 -7.69
C SER A 118 -9.99 -2.03 -7.57
N ILE A 119 -10.65 -2.73 -6.65
CA ILE A 119 -12.10 -2.68 -6.48
C ILE A 119 -12.51 -2.41 -5.03
N MET A 120 -13.70 -1.80 -4.83
CA MET A 120 -14.26 -1.57 -3.50
C MET A 120 -15.78 -1.51 -3.53
N ALA A 121 -16.41 -2.17 -2.54
CA ALA A 121 -17.82 -2.06 -2.19
C ALA A 121 -17.98 -2.01 -0.66
N GLY A 122 -19.18 -2.10 -0.15
CA GLY A 122 -19.46 -2.17 1.28
C GLY A 122 -19.42 -3.59 1.85
N SER A 123 -19.59 -3.70 3.16
CA SER A 123 -19.61 -4.98 3.89
C SER A 123 -20.82 -5.17 4.80
N GLY A 124 -21.76 -4.21 4.78
CA GLY A 124 -22.85 -4.15 5.76
C GLY A 124 -23.93 -5.23 5.62
N ASN A 125 -23.99 -5.94 4.49
CA ASN A 125 -25.00 -6.99 4.24
C ASN A 125 -24.68 -7.80 2.99
N ASP A 126 -25.46 -8.85 2.72
CA ASP A 126 -25.27 -9.74 1.55
C ASP A 126 -25.36 -9.03 0.20
N LYS A 127 -26.13 -7.94 0.09
CA LYS A 127 -26.17 -7.15 -1.16
C LYS A 127 -24.80 -6.52 -1.43
N GLU A 128 -24.15 -6.01 -0.40
CA GLU A 128 -22.80 -5.43 -0.53
C GLU A 128 -21.76 -6.51 -0.89
N LEU A 129 -21.86 -7.71 -0.33
CA LEU A 129 -21.00 -8.82 -0.74
C LEU A 129 -21.22 -9.19 -2.21
N ARG A 130 -22.47 -9.23 -2.69
CA ARG A 130 -22.78 -9.40 -4.13
C ARG A 130 -22.25 -8.25 -5.00
N ASN A 131 -22.16 -7.04 -4.47
CA ASN A 131 -21.54 -5.91 -5.17
C ASN A 131 -20.05 -6.14 -5.41
N TRP A 132 -19.31 -6.67 -4.42
CA TRP A 132 -17.93 -7.11 -4.60
C TRP A 132 -17.78 -8.17 -5.68
N GLN A 133 -18.65 -9.19 -5.67
CA GLN A 133 -18.66 -10.25 -6.68
C GLN A 133 -18.96 -9.71 -8.09
N THR A 134 -19.88 -8.75 -8.20
CA THR A 134 -20.20 -8.07 -9.48
C THR A 134 -18.99 -7.31 -10.02
N LEU A 135 -18.31 -6.54 -9.16
CA LEU A 135 -17.08 -5.83 -9.53
C LEU A 135 -15.99 -6.82 -9.98
N ALA A 136 -15.81 -7.91 -9.23
CA ALA A 136 -14.80 -8.93 -9.54
C ALA A 136 -15.03 -9.55 -10.92
N ARG A 137 -16.25 -10.04 -11.20
CA ARG A 137 -16.61 -10.64 -12.49
C ARG A 137 -16.42 -9.66 -13.65
N ALA A 138 -16.96 -8.44 -13.51
CA ALA A 138 -16.90 -7.46 -14.58
C ALA A 138 -15.46 -7.01 -14.91
N CYS A 139 -14.60 -6.85 -13.89
CA CYS A 139 -13.21 -6.47 -14.10
C CYS A 139 -12.40 -7.57 -14.77
N GLN A 140 -12.50 -8.83 -14.30
CA GLN A 140 -11.79 -9.96 -14.92
C GLN A 140 -12.29 -10.26 -16.34
N GLU A 141 -13.59 -10.20 -16.60
CA GLU A 141 -14.20 -10.33 -17.93
C GLU A 141 -13.80 -9.18 -18.88
N SER A 142 -13.38 -8.06 -18.31
CA SER A 142 -12.84 -6.93 -19.05
C SER A 142 -11.32 -6.99 -19.24
N GLY A 143 -10.67 -8.10 -18.85
CA GLY A 143 -9.26 -8.38 -19.12
C GLY A 143 -8.30 -8.02 -17.98
N ALA A 144 -8.78 -7.73 -16.76
CA ALA A 144 -7.88 -7.61 -15.62
C ALA A 144 -7.23 -8.97 -15.33
N ASP A 145 -5.89 -8.97 -15.14
CA ASP A 145 -5.09 -10.16 -14.84
C ASP A 145 -5.19 -10.57 -13.35
N GLY A 146 -5.65 -9.65 -12.49
CA GLY A 146 -5.88 -9.86 -11.07
C GLY A 146 -6.72 -8.76 -10.46
N LEU A 147 -7.11 -8.94 -9.21
CA LEU A 147 -7.93 -8.00 -8.44
C LEU A 147 -7.18 -7.54 -7.19
N GLU A 148 -7.23 -6.24 -6.86
CA GLU A 148 -6.75 -5.69 -5.58
C GLU A 148 -7.95 -5.17 -4.78
N LEU A 149 -8.28 -5.82 -3.65
CA LEU A 149 -9.36 -5.40 -2.76
C LEU A 149 -8.89 -4.22 -1.91
N ASN A 150 -9.55 -3.07 -2.03
CA ASN A 150 -9.17 -1.88 -1.29
C ASN A 150 -9.82 -1.87 0.11
N PHE A 151 -9.13 -2.44 1.10
CA PHE A 151 -9.49 -2.40 2.52
C PHE A 151 -8.86 -1.21 3.25
N SER A 152 -8.54 -0.14 2.53
CA SER A 152 -7.65 0.87 3.08
C SER A 152 -8.02 2.31 2.80
N CYS A 153 -9.08 2.60 2.01
CA CYS A 153 -9.49 3.98 1.76
C CYS A 153 -9.97 4.63 3.08
N PRO A 154 -9.27 5.67 3.59
CA PRO A 154 -9.53 6.18 4.94
C PRO A 154 -10.71 7.15 5.03
N HIS A 155 -11.21 7.64 3.89
CA HIS A 155 -12.11 8.80 3.82
C HIS A 155 -13.53 8.47 3.38
N MET A 156 -13.93 7.19 3.40
CA MET A 156 -15.29 6.82 3.05
C MET A 156 -16.26 7.23 4.15
N ASP A 157 -17.31 7.97 3.81
CA ASP A 157 -18.37 8.39 4.73
C ASP A 157 -19.15 7.20 5.29
N ARG A 158 -19.18 6.09 4.55
CA ARG A 158 -19.84 4.85 4.96
C ARG A 158 -18.93 4.06 5.90
N LYS A 159 -19.48 3.72 7.08
CA LYS A 159 -18.78 2.94 8.11
C LYS A 159 -18.49 1.47 7.73
N ASP A 160 -19.11 0.97 6.67
CA ASP A 160 -18.96 -0.39 6.17
C ASP A 160 -18.04 -0.49 4.93
N MET A 161 -17.20 0.52 4.68
CA MET A 161 -16.34 0.59 3.49
C MET A 161 -14.87 0.95 3.84
N GLY A 162 -13.98 0.63 2.92
CA GLY A 162 -12.59 1.07 2.96
C GLY A 162 -11.84 0.61 4.20
N SER A 163 -11.22 1.55 4.92
CA SER A 163 -10.40 1.24 6.10
C SER A 163 -11.19 0.66 7.28
N ASN A 164 -12.50 0.79 7.30
CA ASN A 164 -13.31 0.16 8.34
C ASN A 164 -13.41 -1.36 8.12
N ILE A 165 -13.41 -1.83 6.87
CA ILE A 165 -13.23 -3.27 6.57
C ILE A 165 -11.82 -3.69 7.00
N GLY A 166 -10.79 -2.95 6.62
CA GLY A 166 -9.40 -3.28 6.89
C GLY A 166 -8.97 -3.20 8.36
N LYS A 167 -9.83 -2.76 9.27
CA LYS A 167 -9.62 -2.75 10.73
C LYS A 167 -10.36 -3.89 11.44
N ASP A 168 -11.13 -4.67 10.71
CA ASP A 168 -11.93 -5.78 11.25
C ASP A 168 -11.52 -7.08 10.56
N GLU A 169 -10.89 -7.98 11.32
CA GLU A 169 -10.40 -9.27 10.81
C GLU A 169 -11.54 -10.17 10.27
N GLY A 170 -12.74 -10.07 10.86
CA GLY A 170 -13.90 -10.81 10.40
C GLY A 170 -14.34 -10.32 9.02
N LEU A 171 -14.44 -9.00 8.84
CA LEU A 171 -14.81 -8.40 7.56
C LEU A 171 -13.73 -8.63 6.49
N CYS A 172 -12.44 -8.53 6.84
CA CYS A 172 -11.35 -8.88 5.92
C CYS A 172 -11.52 -10.31 5.36
N SER A 173 -11.81 -11.28 6.24
CA SER A 173 -12.01 -12.68 5.81
C SER A 173 -13.26 -12.86 4.94
N VAL A 174 -14.41 -12.38 5.42
CA VAL A 174 -15.72 -12.57 4.74
C VAL A 174 -15.76 -11.91 3.36
N VAL A 175 -15.26 -10.68 3.24
CA VAL A 175 -15.23 -9.98 1.94
C VAL A 175 -14.26 -10.66 0.98
N THR A 176 -13.09 -11.09 1.47
CA THR A 176 -12.12 -11.81 0.63
C THR A 176 -12.70 -13.13 0.12
N GLU A 177 -13.34 -13.91 0.99
CA GLU A 177 -14.01 -15.16 0.62
C GLU A 177 -15.09 -14.94 -0.45
N ALA A 178 -15.97 -13.95 -0.24
CA ALA A 178 -17.01 -13.61 -1.20
C ALA A 178 -16.44 -13.24 -2.60
N VAL A 179 -15.32 -12.53 -2.64
CA VAL A 179 -14.65 -12.21 -3.91
C VAL A 179 -14.01 -13.46 -4.51
N LYS A 180 -13.35 -14.29 -3.72
CA LYS A 180 -12.71 -15.53 -4.20
C LYS A 180 -13.71 -16.52 -4.79
N GLU A 181 -14.94 -16.57 -4.29
CA GLU A 181 -16.02 -17.36 -4.91
C GLU A 181 -16.37 -16.91 -6.33
N ALA A 182 -16.16 -15.64 -6.65
CA ALA A 182 -16.50 -15.05 -7.95
C ALA A 182 -15.29 -14.88 -8.89
N ALA A 183 -14.09 -14.84 -8.32
CA ALA A 183 -12.87 -14.57 -9.06
C ALA A 183 -12.25 -15.84 -9.65
N THR A 184 -11.82 -15.75 -10.92
CA THR A 184 -11.00 -16.76 -11.60
C THR A 184 -9.54 -16.31 -11.76
N VAL A 185 -9.25 -15.07 -11.38
CA VAL A 185 -7.92 -14.45 -11.37
C VAL A 185 -7.43 -14.27 -9.93
N PRO A 186 -6.14 -14.10 -9.70
CA PRO A 186 -5.60 -13.84 -8.35
C PRO A 186 -6.23 -12.64 -7.66
N VAL A 187 -6.44 -12.76 -6.35
CA VAL A 187 -7.03 -11.74 -5.47
C VAL A 187 -6.02 -11.29 -4.43
N TRP A 188 -5.70 -10.00 -4.43
CA TRP A 188 -4.81 -9.36 -3.47
C TRP A 188 -5.62 -8.48 -2.52
N CYS A 189 -5.22 -8.39 -1.26
CA CYS A 189 -5.85 -7.51 -0.28
C CYS A 189 -4.90 -6.37 0.10
N LYS A 190 -5.28 -5.12 -0.18
CA LYS A 190 -4.50 -3.94 0.21
C LYS A 190 -4.98 -3.41 1.54
N LEU A 191 -4.11 -3.48 2.54
CA LEU A 191 -4.41 -3.17 3.93
C LEU A 191 -4.17 -1.69 4.27
N THR A 192 -4.88 -1.23 5.31
CA THR A 192 -4.66 0.07 5.94
C THR A 192 -3.61 -0.04 7.05
N PRO A 193 -2.72 0.96 7.22
CA PRO A 193 -1.84 1.00 8.38
C PRO A 193 -2.52 1.51 9.65
N ALA A 194 -3.80 1.89 9.56
CA ALA A 194 -4.59 2.40 10.68
C ALA A 194 -5.21 1.29 11.53
N THR A 195 -4.58 0.13 11.58
CA THR A 195 -4.97 -1.02 12.41
C THR A 195 -4.01 -1.20 13.59
N ARG A 196 -4.44 -1.97 14.57
CA ARG A 196 -3.61 -2.30 15.73
C ARG A 196 -2.46 -3.25 15.36
N ASP A 197 -2.72 -4.24 14.52
CA ASP A 197 -1.74 -5.23 14.10
C ASP A 197 -2.05 -5.79 12.71
N MET A 198 -1.34 -5.32 11.70
CA MET A 198 -1.52 -5.75 10.31
C MET A 198 -1.30 -7.26 10.08
N VAL A 199 -0.62 -7.95 10.99
CA VAL A 199 -0.45 -9.41 10.92
C VAL A 199 -1.79 -10.11 11.10
N VAL A 200 -2.65 -9.59 11.97
CA VAL A 200 -3.99 -10.15 12.21
C VAL A 200 -4.89 -10.02 10.98
N GLU A 201 -4.91 -8.83 10.37
CA GLU A 201 -5.72 -8.58 9.17
C GLU A 201 -5.16 -9.36 7.95
N ALA A 202 -3.83 -9.46 7.84
CA ALA A 202 -3.21 -10.29 6.79
C ALA A 202 -3.59 -11.76 6.95
N ALA A 203 -3.56 -12.30 8.18
CA ALA A 203 -4.04 -13.66 8.47
C ALA A 203 -5.51 -13.85 8.05
N ALA A 204 -6.36 -12.85 8.33
CA ALA A 204 -7.77 -12.89 7.97
C ALA A 204 -7.99 -12.90 6.45
N CYS A 205 -7.24 -12.06 5.71
CA CYS A 205 -7.26 -12.08 4.24
C CYS A 205 -6.84 -13.46 3.69
N PHE A 206 -5.77 -14.03 4.21
CA PHE A 206 -5.34 -15.37 3.80
C PHE A 206 -6.34 -16.48 4.17
N ARG A 207 -7.03 -16.38 5.31
CA ARG A 207 -8.14 -17.29 5.65
C ARG A 207 -9.30 -17.18 4.65
N GLY A 208 -9.61 -15.96 4.18
CA GLY A 208 -10.60 -15.72 3.13
C GLY A 208 -10.15 -16.13 1.73
N GLY A 209 -8.92 -16.64 1.58
CA GLY A 209 -8.39 -17.18 0.31
C GLY A 209 -7.62 -16.17 -0.53
N ALA A 210 -7.17 -15.03 0.03
CA ALA A 210 -6.31 -14.10 -0.70
C ALA A 210 -5.04 -14.79 -1.21
N ASP A 211 -4.67 -14.47 -2.46
CA ASP A 211 -3.43 -14.95 -3.08
C ASP A 211 -2.23 -14.10 -2.64
N ALA A 212 -2.46 -12.82 -2.32
CA ALA A 212 -1.42 -11.93 -1.76
C ALA A 212 -2.00 -10.85 -0.85
N VAL A 213 -1.13 -10.28 -0.02
CA VAL A 213 -1.40 -9.06 0.74
C VAL A 213 -0.50 -7.93 0.26
N VAL A 214 -1.08 -6.73 0.15
CA VAL A 214 -0.40 -5.48 -0.24
C VAL A 214 -0.35 -4.56 0.97
N SER A 215 0.81 -4.11 1.37
CA SER A 215 0.99 -3.22 2.52
C SER A 215 1.91 -2.05 2.16
N SER A 216 1.50 -0.88 2.49
CA SER A 216 0.25 -0.41 3.05
C SER A 216 -0.23 0.84 2.32
N ASN A 217 -1.50 1.23 2.53
CA ASN A 217 -1.96 2.56 2.13
C ASN A 217 -1.32 3.65 3.01
N THR A 218 -1.68 4.91 2.77
CA THR A 218 -1.20 6.10 3.49
C THR A 218 -1.55 6.05 4.98
N PHE A 219 -0.69 6.64 5.80
CA PHE A 219 -0.91 6.75 7.24
C PHE A 219 -1.85 7.92 7.57
N PRO A 220 -2.78 7.76 8.53
CA PRO A 220 -3.64 8.85 8.98
C PRO A 220 -2.82 10.03 9.50
N SER A 221 -3.16 11.24 9.05
CA SER A 221 -2.43 12.45 9.41
C SER A 221 -3.28 13.70 9.18
N LEU A 222 -2.83 14.83 9.73
CA LEU A 222 -3.40 16.17 9.45
C LEU A 222 -2.36 17.01 8.68
N PRO A 223 -2.80 17.95 7.82
CA PRO A 223 -1.89 18.98 7.31
C PRO A 223 -1.47 19.91 8.43
N MET A 224 -0.40 20.66 8.21
CA MET A 224 0.08 21.65 9.16
C MET A 224 -0.86 22.86 9.20
N ILE A 225 -0.77 23.62 10.29
CA ILE A 225 -1.40 24.94 10.41
C ILE A 225 -0.33 25.96 10.04
N ASP A 226 -0.67 26.88 9.15
CA ASP A 226 0.17 28.02 8.80
C ASP A 226 0.25 28.97 10.00
N PRO A 227 1.43 29.28 10.53
CA PRO A 227 1.56 30.07 11.76
C PRO A 227 1.20 31.54 11.59
N GLU A 228 1.15 32.06 10.36
CA GLU A 228 0.81 33.47 10.11
C GLU A 228 -0.70 33.66 9.91
N THR A 229 -1.32 32.75 9.18
CA THR A 229 -2.76 32.84 8.89
C THR A 229 -3.61 32.10 9.91
N LEU A 230 -3.03 31.18 10.69
CA LEU A 230 -3.67 30.26 11.64
C LEU A 230 -4.70 29.33 10.99
N GLU A 231 -4.59 29.16 9.69
CA GLU A 231 -5.43 28.25 8.89
C GLU A 231 -4.67 26.99 8.54
N PHE A 232 -5.40 25.86 8.36
CA PHE A 232 -4.78 24.66 7.81
C PHE A 232 -4.29 24.92 6.40
N GLU A 233 -3.08 24.50 6.08
CA GLU A 233 -2.46 24.65 4.75
C GLU A 233 -3.28 24.05 3.64
N ILE A 234 -4.10 23.04 3.96
CA ILE A 234 -5.08 22.41 3.09
C ILE A 234 -6.43 22.41 3.82
N ASN A 235 -7.38 23.14 3.28
CA ASN A 235 -8.73 23.20 3.81
C ASN A 235 -9.75 23.42 2.68
N VAL A 236 -11.00 23.22 2.99
CA VAL A 236 -12.16 23.62 2.17
C VAL A 236 -13.06 24.42 3.08
N ASP A 237 -13.25 25.70 2.78
CA ASP A 237 -14.03 26.65 3.59
C ASP A 237 -13.59 26.67 5.07
N GLY A 238 -12.27 26.67 5.31
CA GLY A 238 -11.66 26.65 6.65
C GLY A 238 -11.74 25.30 7.37
N LYS A 239 -12.30 24.27 6.77
CA LYS A 239 -12.48 22.94 7.37
C LYS A 239 -11.45 21.96 6.85
N VAL A 240 -10.98 21.05 7.72
CA VAL A 240 -10.06 19.98 7.43
C VAL A 240 -10.58 18.67 8.03
N SER A 241 -10.20 17.57 7.43
CA SER A 241 -10.38 16.22 7.97
C SER A 241 -9.03 15.52 8.02
N SER A 242 -8.94 14.42 8.75
CA SER A 242 -7.77 13.54 8.66
C SER A 242 -7.58 13.09 7.23
N GLY A 243 -6.33 13.18 6.74
CA GLY A 243 -5.92 12.75 5.41
C GLY A 243 -4.90 11.62 5.47
N GLY A 244 -4.40 11.23 4.31
CA GLY A 244 -3.39 10.19 4.17
C GLY A 244 -1.99 10.75 3.93
N LEU A 245 -1.02 10.45 4.81
CA LEU A 245 0.39 10.74 4.63
C LEU A 245 1.03 9.62 3.78
N GLY A 246 1.76 10.00 2.74
CA GLY A 246 2.51 9.11 1.85
C GLY A 246 3.90 9.66 1.51
N GLY A 247 4.59 9.01 0.58
CA GLY A 247 5.93 9.41 0.14
C GLY A 247 7.06 8.91 1.05
N PRO A 248 8.32 9.34 0.83
CA PRO A 248 9.50 8.80 1.52
C PRO A 248 9.41 8.78 3.05
N ALA A 249 8.72 9.73 3.66
CA ALA A 249 8.56 9.82 5.11
C ALA A 249 7.94 8.56 5.75
N ILE A 250 7.11 7.81 5.02
CA ILE A 250 6.45 6.60 5.55
C ILE A 250 7.25 5.32 5.34
N LEU A 251 8.37 5.36 4.62
CA LEU A 251 9.14 4.16 4.29
C LEU A 251 9.53 3.31 5.51
N PRO A 252 10.11 3.85 6.57
CA PRO A 252 10.52 3.04 7.73
C PRO A 252 9.33 2.34 8.40
N MET A 253 8.20 3.02 8.52
CA MET A 253 6.99 2.46 9.12
C MET A 253 6.38 1.36 8.24
N SER A 254 6.35 1.57 6.93
CA SER A 254 5.85 0.58 5.97
C SER A 254 6.74 -0.67 5.93
N LEU A 255 8.07 -0.50 6.02
CA LEU A 255 9.03 -1.61 6.11
C LEU A 255 8.86 -2.40 7.40
N ALA A 256 8.63 -1.74 8.54
CA ALA A 256 8.40 -2.42 9.82
C ALA A 256 7.14 -3.28 9.78
N ASN A 257 6.03 -2.77 9.21
CA ASN A 257 4.80 -3.54 9.02
C ASN A 257 5.02 -4.73 8.07
N MET A 258 5.70 -4.50 6.94
CA MET A 258 5.98 -5.55 5.97
C MET A 258 6.87 -6.65 6.57
N ALA A 259 7.92 -6.30 7.30
CA ALA A 259 8.82 -7.25 7.94
C ALA A 259 8.09 -8.18 8.93
N ARG A 260 7.16 -7.63 9.71
CA ARG A 260 6.33 -8.42 10.63
C ARG A 260 5.43 -9.41 9.89
N MET A 261 4.78 -8.98 8.81
CA MET A 261 3.88 -9.84 8.02
C MET A 261 4.65 -10.91 7.25
N THR A 262 5.74 -10.58 6.58
CA THR A 262 6.53 -11.56 5.82
C THR A 262 7.21 -12.58 6.73
N ARG A 263 7.59 -12.19 7.96
CA ARG A 263 8.10 -13.13 8.98
C ARG A 263 6.99 -14.06 9.49
N ALA A 264 5.80 -13.52 9.73
CA ALA A 264 4.66 -14.31 10.22
C ALA A 264 4.13 -15.31 9.17
N PHE A 265 4.25 -14.97 7.90
CA PHE A 265 3.73 -15.76 6.77
C PHE A 265 4.79 -15.93 5.68
N PRO A 266 5.89 -16.69 5.94
CA PRO A 266 7.04 -16.79 5.03
C PRO A 266 6.70 -17.38 3.66
N ASP A 267 5.67 -18.22 3.59
CA ASP A 267 5.23 -18.92 2.38
C ASP A 267 4.09 -18.19 1.64
N ARG A 268 3.70 -17.01 2.11
CA ARG A 268 2.65 -16.21 1.48
C ARG A 268 3.24 -15.08 0.63
N ALA A 269 2.48 -14.69 -0.39
CA ALA A 269 2.88 -13.63 -1.30
C ALA A 269 2.57 -12.23 -0.75
N PHE A 270 3.53 -11.31 -0.90
CA PHE A 270 3.40 -9.91 -0.48
C PHE A 270 3.85 -8.97 -1.59
N SER A 271 3.12 -7.86 -1.76
CA SER A 271 3.52 -6.71 -2.57
C SER A 271 3.79 -5.52 -1.67
N GLY A 272 5.01 -4.96 -1.73
CA GLY A 272 5.43 -3.85 -0.88
C GLY A 272 5.01 -2.51 -1.44
N ILE A 273 4.52 -1.60 -0.60
CA ILE A 273 4.23 -0.22 -1.00
C ILE A 273 4.47 0.72 0.18
N GLY A 274 4.95 1.92 -0.11
CA GLY A 274 5.17 3.01 0.82
C GLY A 274 6.57 3.58 0.75
N GLY A 275 6.68 4.83 0.33
CA GLY A 275 7.93 5.58 0.34
C GLY A 275 8.92 5.31 -0.77
N VAL A 276 8.60 4.50 -1.76
CA VAL A 276 9.51 4.13 -2.85
C VAL A 276 9.59 5.24 -3.90
N SER A 277 10.81 5.72 -4.19
CA SER A 277 11.12 6.66 -5.26
C SER A 277 12.37 6.28 -6.07
N ASP A 278 13.16 5.32 -5.58
CA ASP A 278 14.31 4.74 -6.28
C ASP A 278 14.50 3.26 -5.91
N PHE A 279 15.49 2.61 -6.55
CA PHE A 279 15.75 1.20 -6.37
C PHE A 279 16.23 0.85 -4.95
N SER A 280 17.00 1.70 -4.29
CA SER A 280 17.52 1.41 -2.95
C SER A 280 16.38 1.20 -1.94
N GLN A 281 15.30 1.95 -2.10
CA GLN A 281 14.09 1.84 -1.29
C GLN A 281 13.27 0.61 -1.68
N ALA A 282 13.11 0.34 -2.98
CA ALA A 282 12.43 -0.85 -3.48
C ALA A 282 13.14 -2.15 -3.04
N LEU A 283 14.47 -2.15 -3.05
CA LEU A 283 15.30 -3.27 -2.64
C LEU A 283 14.98 -3.75 -1.22
N ASN A 284 14.68 -2.82 -0.29
CA ASN A 284 14.30 -3.22 1.07
C ASN A 284 13.08 -4.14 1.10
N TYR A 285 12.04 -3.84 0.32
CA TYR A 285 10.87 -4.70 0.22
C TYR A 285 11.18 -6.08 -0.36
N LEU A 286 12.00 -6.14 -1.41
CA LEU A 286 12.43 -7.40 -2.02
C LEU A 286 13.25 -8.23 -1.02
N LEU A 287 14.19 -7.60 -0.31
CA LEU A 287 15.02 -8.27 0.71
C LEU A 287 14.19 -8.77 1.92
N LEU A 288 13.06 -8.16 2.20
CA LEU A 288 12.09 -8.60 3.22
C LEU A 288 11.13 -9.67 2.72
N GLY A 289 11.14 -10.04 1.43
CA GLY A 289 10.36 -11.14 0.89
C GLY A 289 9.19 -10.75 0.00
N CYS A 290 9.02 -9.46 -0.34
CA CYS A 290 8.01 -9.05 -1.31
C CYS A 290 8.38 -9.57 -2.70
N GLY A 291 7.38 -10.09 -3.44
CA GLY A 291 7.54 -10.50 -4.84
C GLY A 291 7.45 -9.34 -5.82
N THR A 292 6.72 -8.28 -5.44
CA THR A 292 6.55 -7.06 -6.24
C THR A 292 6.59 -5.82 -5.33
N VAL A 293 6.81 -4.65 -5.95
CA VAL A 293 6.85 -3.36 -5.26
C VAL A 293 6.01 -2.34 -6.01
N GLN A 294 5.10 -1.67 -5.31
CA GLN A 294 4.23 -0.66 -5.88
C GLN A 294 4.74 0.76 -5.58
N VAL A 295 4.56 1.68 -6.53
CA VAL A 295 4.97 3.09 -6.43
C VAL A 295 3.78 4.00 -6.69
N CYS A 296 3.67 5.08 -5.90
CA CYS A 296 2.62 6.10 -6.06
C CYS A 296 3.21 7.51 -6.13
N THR A 297 3.55 8.10 -4.99
CA THR A 297 3.86 9.53 -4.83
C THR A 297 4.98 10.01 -5.77
N ALA A 298 6.05 9.24 -5.92
CA ALA A 298 7.15 9.59 -6.81
C ALA A 298 6.68 9.69 -8.27
N ALA A 299 5.81 8.79 -8.71
CA ALA A 299 5.26 8.81 -10.06
C ALA A 299 4.35 10.02 -10.32
N MET A 300 3.59 10.48 -9.32
CA MET A 300 2.75 11.69 -9.43
C MET A 300 3.57 12.94 -9.77
N LEU A 301 4.81 13.02 -9.29
CA LEU A 301 5.72 14.14 -9.53
C LEU A 301 6.52 14.02 -10.83
N ASP A 302 6.52 12.85 -11.45
CA ASP A 302 7.23 12.57 -12.67
C ASP A 302 6.24 12.29 -13.81
N GLN A 303 5.77 13.36 -14.45
CA GLN A 303 4.82 13.36 -15.56
C GLN A 303 3.54 12.55 -15.32
N ALA A 304 3.09 12.50 -14.07
CA ALA A 304 1.94 11.78 -13.55
C ALA A 304 2.06 10.24 -13.53
N VAL A 305 2.89 9.61 -14.36
CA VAL A 305 3.02 8.15 -14.45
C VAL A 305 4.43 7.63 -14.20
N GLY A 306 5.36 8.51 -13.86
CA GLY A 306 6.70 8.14 -13.40
C GLY A 306 7.64 7.51 -14.43
N PRO A 307 7.78 8.05 -15.68
CA PRO A 307 8.65 7.44 -16.68
C PRO A 307 10.13 7.39 -16.25
N ARG A 308 10.64 8.41 -15.59
CA ARG A 308 12.00 8.43 -15.06
C ARG A 308 12.16 7.57 -13.81
N VAL A 309 11.09 7.46 -13.01
CA VAL A 309 11.07 6.62 -11.80
C VAL A 309 11.23 5.16 -12.19
N ILE A 310 10.42 4.64 -13.11
CA ILE A 310 10.54 3.23 -13.54
C ILE A 310 11.88 2.95 -14.21
N GLN A 311 12.42 3.89 -15.00
CA GLN A 311 13.76 3.74 -15.59
C GLN A 311 14.84 3.61 -14.52
N LYS A 312 14.81 4.43 -13.45
CA LYS A 312 15.73 4.34 -12.32
C LYS A 312 15.60 3.02 -11.55
N LEU A 313 14.36 2.57 -11.34
CA LEU A 313 14.10 1.28 -10.67
C LEU A 313 14.70 0.12 -11.46
N ASN A 314 14.44 0.07 -12.77
CA ASN A 314 14.96 -0.97 -13.65
C ASN A 314 16.49 -0.93 -13.75
N ALA A 315 17.07 0.25 -13.94
CA ALA A 315 18.52 0.41 -14.00
C ALA A 315 19.21 0.04 -12.67
N GLY A 316 18.56 0.38 -11.54
CA GLY A 316 19.06 0.02 -10.22
C GLY A 316 19.03 -1.49 -9.97
N LEU A 317 17.98 -2.19 -10.43
CA LEU A 317 17.89 -3.65 -10.35
C LEU A 317 18.95 -4.33 -11.21
N ASP A 318 19.15 -3.86 -12.45
CA ASP A 318 20.20 -4.40 -13.32
C ASP A 318 21.60 -4.25 -12.69
N ALA A 319 21.93 -3.04 -12.24
CA ALA A 319 23.23 -2.76 -11.61
C ALA A 319 23.43 -3.58 -10.31
N PHE A 320 22.35 -3.84 -9.58
CA PHE A 320 22.40 -4.69 -8.38
C PHE A 320 22.67 -6.15 -8.75
N LEU A 321 21.97 -6.71 -9.72
CA LEU A 321 22.18 -8.08 -10.21
C LEU A 321 23.57 -8.26 -10.85
N GLU A 322 24.04 -7.27 -11.61
CA GLU A 322 25.40 -7.28 -12.17
C GLU A 322 26.47 -7.30 -11.07
N ARG A 323 26.32 -6.47 -10.04
CA ARG A 323 27.25 -6.43 -8.88
C ARG A 323 27.32 -7.75 -8.15
N HIS A 324 26.21 -8.45 -8.03
CA HIS A 324 26.09 -9.72 -7.32
C HIS A 324 26.14 -10.94 -8.24
N ALA A 325 26.58 -10.75 -9.49
CA ALA A 325 26.70 -11.84 -10.44
C ALA A 325 27.69 -12.94 -10.00
N ALA A 326 28.75 -12.56 -9.28
CA ALA A 326 29.71 -13.48 -8.69
C ALA A 326 29.12 -14.31 -7.53
N ASP A 327 28.09 -13.77 -6.83
CA ASP A 327 27.36 -14.47 -5.78
C ASP A 327 26.32 -15.45 -6.37
N GLY A 328 26.21 -15.54 -7.69
CA GLY A 328 25.27 -16.41 -8.39
C GLY A 328 23.89 -15.78 -8.64
N TRP A 329 23.67 -14.53 -8.25
CA TRP A 329 22.36 -13.88 -8.40
C TRP A 329 22.12 -13.44 -9.85
N ARG A 330 21.00 -13.89 -10.42
CA ARG A 330 20.59 -13.61 -11.81
C ARG A 330 19.20 -13.01 -11.90
N THR A 331 18.36 -13.29 -10.88
CA THR A 331 16.94 -12.93 -10.80
C THR A 331 16.60 -12.35 -9.43
N VAL A 332 15.43 -11.79 -9.30
CA VAL A 332 14.91 -11.31 -8.00
C VAL A 332 14.76 -12.49 -7.02
N ASP A 333 14.40 -13.67 -7.49
CA ASP A 333 14.18 -14.83 -6.63
C ASP A 333 15.47 -15.31 -5.93
N ASP A 334 16.64 -15.01 -6.49
CA ASP A 334 17.94 -15.41 -5.90
C ASP A 334 18.25 -14.64 -4.59
N PHE A 335 17.67 -13.45 -4.40
CA PHE A 335 17.92 -12.62 -3.21
C PHE A 335 16.65 -12.22 -2.44
N ARG A 336 15.48 -12.55 -2.96
CA ARG A 336 14.22 -12.23 -2.30
C ARG A 336 14.13 -12.87 -0.93
N GLY A 337 13.85 -12.06 0.10
CA GLY A 337 13.62 -12.53 1.46
C GLY A 337 14.87 -12.84 2.28
N ILE A 338 16.09 -12.66 1.76
CA ILE A 338 17.34 -13.01 2.48
C ILE A 338 17.57 -12.19 3.77
N ARG A 339 16.77 -11.15 4.01
CA ARG A 339 16.82 -10.34 5.23
C ARG A 339 15.60 -10.49 6.12
N ARG A 340 14.56 -11.22 5.69
CA ARG A 340 13.33 -11.43 6.45
C ARG A 340 13.59 -11.99 7.85
N ASP A 341 14.40 -13.02 7.95
CA ASP A 341 14.66 -13.73 9.19
C ASP A 341 15.68 -13.01 10.10
N ARG A 342 16.21 -11.87 9.62
CA ARG A 342 17.07 -10.99 10.44
C ARG A 342 16.28 -9.95 11.24
N VAL A 343 14.99 -9.80 10.95
CA VAL A 343 14.09 -8.93 11.71
C VAL A 343 13.52 -9.77 12.87
N VAL A 344 14.00 -9.51 14.06
CA VAL A 344 13.70 -10.27 15.28
C VAL A 344 13.06 -9.37 16.34
N LEU A 345 12.55 -9.94 17.41
CA LEU A 345 12.12 -9.17 18.58
C LEU A 345 13.33 -8.56 19.28
N GLN A 346 13.15 -7.41 19.92
CA GLN A 346 14.23 -6.76 20.66
C GLN A 346 14.83 -7.66 21.74
N SER A 347 14.01 -8.53 22.35
CA SER A 347 14.46 -9.53 23.33
C SER A 347 15.38 -10.61 22.76
N GLU A 348 15.36 -10.83 21.44
CA GLU A 348 16.23 -11.79 20.73
C GLU A 348 17.58 -11.17 20.30
N ILE A 349 17.70 -9.85 20.41
CA ILE A 349 18.96 -9.15 20.11
C ILE A 349 19.90 -9.28 21.33
N ARG A 350 21.13 -9.75 21.06
CA ARG A 350 22.15 -9.83 22.11
C ARG A 350 22.35 -8.44 22.74
N ARG A 351 22.27 -8.39 24.05
CA ARG A 351 22.64 -7.22 24.84
C ARG A 351 24.10 -7.34 25.24
N PRO A 352 24.88 -6.24 25.26
CA PRO A 352 26.19 -6.23 25.88
C PRO A 352 26.03 -6.61 27.37
N ASP A 353 27.04 -7.29 27.92
CA ASP A 353 27.07 -7.58 29.38
C ASP A 353 27.09 -6.25 30.11
N ALA A 354 26.45 -6.19 31.27
CA ALA A 354 26.36 -4.98 32.09
C ALA A 354 27.75 -4.37 32.45
N SER A 355 28.80 -5.22 32.42
CA SER A 355 30.21 -4.82 32.61
C SER A 355 30.78 -4.02 31.44
N ASP A 356 30.15 -4.02 30.25
CA ASP A 356 30.61 -3.28 29.07
C ASP A 356 30.10 -1.82 29.07
N TYR A 357 29.24 -1.47 30.03
CA TYR A 357 28.71 -0.11 30.21
C TYR A 357 29.38 0.58 31.42
N GLU A 358 30.41 1.39 31.16
CA GLU A 358 30.82 2.44 32.11
C GLU A 358 29.73 3.53 32.11
N GLY A 359 28.84 3.51 33.08
CA GLY A 359 27.73 4.45 33.23
C GLY A 359 26.38 3.81 32.93
N GLY A 360 26.05 2.78 33.68
CA GLY A 360 24.72 2.15 33.62
C GLY A 360 23.61 3.14 33.92
N TYR A 361 22.52 3.07 33.15
CA TYR A 361 21.28 3.65 33.61
C TYR A 361 20.99 3.04 35.00
N GLU A 362 20.97 3.89 36.04
CA GLU A 362 20.44 3.46 37.32
C GLU A 362 19.06 2.84 37.04
N HIS A 363 18.91 1.57 37.40
CA HIS A 363 17.58 0.96 37.43
C HIS A 363 16.74 1.86 38.33
N VAL A 364 15.77 2.55 37.77
CA VAL A 364 14.75 3.22 38.56
C VAL A 364 13.99 2.09 39.24
N GLU A 365 14.42 1.75 40.43
CA GLU A 365 13.65 0.89 41.32
C GLU A 365 12.28 1.51 41.48
N GLY A 366 11.24 0.87 41.02
CA GLY A 366 9.87 1.31 41.22
C GLY A 366 9.02 1.47 39.96
N TYR A 367 9.50 1.12 38.77
CA TYR A 367 8.58 0.94 37.66
C TYR A 367 7.84 -0.38 37.83
N ALA A 368 6.86 -0.39 38.73
CA ALA A 368 5.89 -1.49 38.77
C ALA A 368 5.13 -1.47 37.44
N ALA A 369 5.11 -2.59 36.73
CA ALA A 369 4.19 -2.76 35.61
C ALA A 369 2.79 -2.32 36.09
N PRO A 370 2.01 -1.59 35.26
CA PRO A 370 0.68 -1.16 35.67
C PRO A 370 -0.06 -2.38 36.20
N VAL A 371 -0.45 -2.31 37.47
CA VAL A 371 -1.20 -3.37 38.16
C VAL A 371 -2.54 -3.39 37.42
N ILE A 372 -2.77 -4.44 36.64
CA ILE A 372 -4.11 -4.72 36.13
C ILE A 372 -4.96 -4.96 37.39
N PRO A 373 -6.02 -4.16 37.64
CA PRO A 373 -6.84 -4.35 38.84
C PRO A 373 -7.33 -5.79 38.92
N GLU A 374 -7.26 -6.39 40.10
CA GLU A 374 -7.79 -7.72 40.34
C GLU A 374 -9.29 -7.73 39.95
N GLY A 375 -9.66 -8.55 38.96
CA GLY A 375 -11.01 -8.57 38.38
C GLY A 375 -11.19 -7.83 37.05
N TYR A 376 -10.13 -7.22 36.46
CA TYR A 376 -10.21 -6.70 35.09
C TYR A 376 -10.32 -7.87 34.11
N ALA A 377 -11.55 -8.13 33.64
CA ALA A 377 -11.78 -8.94 32.44
C ALA A 377 -11.83 -7.99 31.24
N PRO A 378 -11.03 -8.20 30.18
CA PRO A 378 -11.22 -7.42 28.96
C PRO A 378 -12.66 -7.61 28.45
N PRO A 379 -13.31 -6.56 27.92
CA PRO A 379 -14.69 -6.65 27.45
C PRO A 379 -14.82 -7.81 26.46
N THR A 380 -15.83 -8.64 26.65
CA THR A 380 -16.13 -9.74 25.73
C THR A 380 -16.54 -9.16 24.37
N ARG A 381 -16.37 -9.92 23.29
CA ARG A 381 -16.77 -9.52 21.92
C ARG A 381 -18.20 -8.99 21.79
N ALA A 382 -19.11 -9.35 22.70
CA ALA A 382 -20.50 -8.88 22.74
C ALA A 382 -20.61 -7.46 23.31
N GLU A 383 -19.80 -7.11 24.30
CA GLU A 383 -19.81 -5.81 24.98
C GLU A 383 -19.09 -4.73 24.17
N ALA A 384 -18.08 -5.09 23.35
CA ALA A 384 -17.41 -4.18 22.45
C ALA A 384 -18.24 -3.75 21.22
N ARG A 385 -19.43 -4.34 21.02
CA ARG A 385 -20.36 -4.00 19.93
C ARG A 385 -21.41 -2.96 20.29
N VAL A 386 -21.46 -2.49 21.52
CA VAL A 386 -22.50 -1.58 22.06
C VAL A 386 -21.95 -0.19 22.42
N SER A 387 -20.67 0.06 22.28
CA SER A 387 -20.06 1.39 22.52
C SER A 387 -19.65 2.12 21.25
#